data_a8b59e0ea8a47d7bea290953d15e3fd4
#
_entry.id   a8b59e0ea8a47d7bea290953d15e3fd4
#
_cell.length_a   1.000
_cell.length_b   1.000
_cell.length_c   1.000
_cell.angle_alpha   90.00
_cell.angle_beta   90.00
_cell.angle_gamma   90.00
#
_symmetry.space_group_name_H-M   'P 1'
#
loop_
_entity.id
_entity.type
_entity.pdbx_description
1 polymer ?
#
loop_
_entity_poly.entity_id
_entity_poly.type
_entity_poly.pdbx_seq_one_letter_code
_entity_poly.pdbx_strand_id
1 'polypeptide(L)'
;MTFSIRKTLMRAAAAGLALAALSSVPASAADKVTLGALRFTSHAASFVAYERGYFKEQGLDVEFKFFQAAQPMAVAIASGDVDFGVTAITGGLIGLADKGVVKVIGGALHEEKGIDGQIIIVSNKAYDEGVTDPSKLKGRTFGITQSGSSFHYMAAKIADAEGFTLQDMKVKPMQKVGAVIGALKSGQIDAWSIQPHIAKALIAAGAVKKIGMVADFIPDYQVTTVFTSTKIATENRDLVKRFLAAYSKGAADFNAALVDKTQGADGEKAMAELIHKYVYADQPFEKASKSIINGAMRLNPDARLDLTSVKDQLAWFKAENLAPESITLDKLVDPSFVETY
;
A
#
# COMPACT_ATOMS: atom_id res chain seq x y z
N MET A 1 -5.07 -80.65 19.98
CA MET A 1 -5.55 -79.63 18.97
C MET A 1 -5.66 -78.24 19.57
N THR A 2 -4.53 -77.70 20.12
CA THR A 2 -4.51 -76.39 20.86
C THR A 2 -3.19 -75.64 20.73
N PHE A 3 -2.59 -75.63 19.54
CA PHE A 3 -1.29 -74.97 19.36
C PHE A 3 -1.21 -74.03 18.16
N SER A 4 -2.34 -73.69 17.48
CA SER A 4 -2.29 -72.91 16.24
C SER A 4 -2.85 -71.50 16.33
N ILE A 5 -3.52 -71.09 17.44
CA ILE A 5 -4.23 -69.79 17.48
C ILE A 5 -3.35 -68.66 18.08
N ARG A 6 -2.30 -68.97 18.86
CA ARG A 6 -1.45 -67.94 19.47
C ARG A 6 -0.42 -67.26 18.55
N LYS A 7 -0.04 -67.89 17.43
CA LYS A 7 0.95 -67.32 16.48
C LYS A 7 0.34 -66.36 15.45
N THR A 8 -0.97 -66.41 15.23
CA THR A 8 -1.65 -65.52 14.26
C THR A 8 -2.01 -64.14 14.88
N LEU A 9 -2.27 -64.08 16.18
CA LEU A 9 -2.56 -62.84 16.87
C LEU A 9 -1.34 -61.95 17.12
N MET A 10 -0.16 -62.51 17.21
CA MET A 10 1.08 -61.73 17.39
C MET A 10 1.59 -61.05 16.09
N ARG A 11 1.18 -61.56 14.90
CA ARG A 11 1.57 -60.95 13.62
C ARG A 11 0.67 -59.81 13.18
N ALA A 12 -0.57 -59.72 13.69
CA ALA A 12 -1.48 -58.64 13.41
C ALA A 12 -1.19 -57.38 14.28
N ALA A 13 -0.63 -57.56 15.50
CA ALA A 13 -0.25 -56.42 16.36
C ALA A 13 1.02 -55.72 15.91
N ALA A 14 1.94 -56.42 15.23
CA ALA A 14 3.20 -55.81 14.74
C ALA A 14 2.99 -55.03 13.43
N ALA A 15 1.98 -55.33 12.62
CA ALA A 15 1.66 -54.56 11.42
C ALA A 15 0.89 -53.25 11.68
N GLY A 16 0.15 -53.17 12.81
CA GLY A 16 -0.59 -51.97 13.19
C GLY A 16 0.26 -50.88 13.79
N LEU A 17 1.43 -51.18 14.38
CA LEU A 17 2.34 -50.19 14.94
C LEU A 17 3.32 -49.59 13.91
N ALA A 18 3.47 -50.18 12.76
CA ALA A 18 4.36 -49.68 11.69
C ALA A 18 3.69 -48.62 10.79
N LEU A 19 2.34 -48.48 10.83
CA LEU A 19 1.61 -47.49 10.01
C LEU A 19 1.33 -46.17 10.77
N ALA A 20 1.60 -46.11 12.07
CA ALA A 20 1.41 -44.88 12.88
C ALA A 20 2.66 -43.99 13.00
N ALA A 21 3.79 -44.38 12.39
CA ALA A 21 5.06 -43.64 12.42
C ALA A 21 5.34 -42.79 11.19
N LEU A 22 4.38 -42.66 10.27
CA LEU A 22 4.51 -41.87 9.06
C LEU A 22 3.55 -40.67 9.09
N SER A 23 3.98 -39.57 9.68
CA SER A 23 3.71 -38.19 9.28
C SER A 23 3.66 -37.22 10.46
N SER A 24 4.64 -37.21 11.32
CA SER A 24 5.02 -35.95 11.96
C SER A 24 6.06 -35.28 11.05
N VAL A 25 5.60 -34.65 9.97
CA VAL A 25 6.37 -33.57 9.36
C VAL A 25 6.59 -32.56 10.48
N PRO A 26 7.82 -32.26 10.91
CA PRO A 26 8.02 -31.21 11.90
C PRO A 26 7.36 -29.95 11.33
N ALA A 27 6.37 -29.41 12.03
CA ALA A 27 5.84 -28.10 11.70
C ALA A 27 7.04 -27.15 11.77
N SER A 28 7.54 -26.74 10.59
CA SER A 28 8.56 -25.72 10.53
C SER A 28 8.00 -24.51 11.30
N ALA A 29 8.78 -23.97 12.23
CA ALA A 29 8.38 -22.76 12.91
C ALA A 29 8.09 -21.68 11.84
N ALA A 30 6.99 -20.96 11.99
CA ALA A 30 6.65 -19.90 11.06
C ALA A 30 7.75 -18.81 11.06
N ASP A 31 8.09 -18.33 9.88
CA ASP A 31 9.03 -17.22 9.74
C ASP A 31 8.41 -15.94 10.31
N LYS A 32 9.09 -15.30 11.26
CA LYS A 32 8.64 -14.01 11.79
C LYS A 32 8.91 -12.92 10.77
N VAL A 33 7.90 -12.10 10.51
CA VAL A 33 7.94 -11.03 9.51
C VAL A 33 7.38 -9.75 10.10
N THR A 34 8.14 -8.67 10.08
CA THR A 34 7.65 -7.34 10.42
C THR A 34 7.22 -6.60 9.15
N LEU A 35 5.95 -6.19 9.10
CA LEU A 35 5.34 -5.51 7.95
C LEU A 35 5.03 -4.05 8.25
N GLY A 36 5.69 -3.14 7.53
CA GLY A 36 5.43 -1.71 7.60
C GLY A 36 4.15 -1.33 6.84
N ALA A 37 3.26 -0.60 7.49
CA ALA A 37 2.01 -0.11 6.90
C ALA A 37 1.63 1.29 7.40
N LEU A 38 0.77 1.98 6.64
CA LEU A 38 0.02 3.12 7.11
C LEU A 38 -1.43 2.68 7.39
N ARG A 39 -2.14 3.42 8.26
CA ARG A 39 -3.56 3.14 8.55
C ARG A 39 -4.48 3.70 7.46
N PHE A 40 -4.31 3.20 6.24
CA PHE A 40 -5.03 3.60 5.04
C PHE A 40 -5.72 2.41 4.38
N THR A 41 -6.82 2.65 3.67
CA THR A 41 -7.50 1.61 2.87
C THR A 41 -6.60 1.06 1.76
N SER A 42 -5.66 1.84 1.24
CA SER A 42 -4.65 1.40 0.27
C SER A 42 -3.67 0.33 0.80
N HIS A 43 -3.62 0.12 2.11
CA HIS A 43 -2.83 -0.94 2.74
C HIS A 43 -3.68 -2.16 3.09
N ALA A 44 -4.96 -2.17 2.71
CA ALA A 44 -5.92 -3.19 3.13
C ALA A 44 -5.55 -4.61 2.67
N ALA A 45 -4.85 -4.78 1.53
CA ALA A 45 -4.36 -6.11 1.15
C ALA A 45 -3.59 -6.81 2.28
N SER A 46 -2.72 -6.06 2.97
CA SER A 46 -1.96 -6.57 4.10
C SER A 46 -2.85 -6.95 5.29
N PHE A 47 -3.84 -6.11 5.61
CA PHE A 47 -4.77 -6.35 6.71
C PHE A 47 -5.68 -7.54 6.43
N VAL A 48 -6.20 -7.64 5.20
CA VAL A 48 -7.03 -8.74 4.75
C VAL A 48 -6.23 -10.04 4.75
N ALA A 49 -5.02 -10.06 4.22
CA ALA A 49 -4.16 -11.23 4.22
C ALA A 49 -3.85 -11.73 5.65
N TYR A 50 -3.66 -10.80 6.58
CA TYR A 50 -3.43 -11.13 7.99
C TYR A 50 -4.69 -11.71 8.65
N GLU A 51 -5.81 -11.02 8.57
CA GLU A 51 -7.07 -11.39 9.25
C GLU A 51 -7.70 -12.67 8.68
N ARG A 52 -7.51 -12.93 7.38
CA ARG A 52 -7.96 -14.17 6.74
C ARG A 52 -6.98 -15.32 6.88
N GLY A 53 -5.83 -15.09 7.52
CA GLY A 53 -4.83 -16.13 7.78
C GLY A 53 -3.96 -16.48 6.59
N TYR A 54 -3.97 -15.72 5.49
CA TYR A 54 -3.21 -16.03 4.28
C TYR A 54 -1.69 -16.00 4.52
N PHE A 55 -1.20 -15.13 5.40
CA PHE A 55 0.19 -15.17 5.83
C PHE A 55 0.52 -16.47 6.59
N LYS A 56 -0.37 -16.91 7.48
CA LYS A 56 -0.19 -18.15 8.23
C LYS A 56 -0.21 -19.38 7.32
N GLU A 57 -1.09 -19.40 6.30
CA GLU A 57 -1.09 -20.46 5.27
C GLU A 57 0.26 -20.57 4.53
N GLN A 58 0.98 -19.44 4.41
CA GLN A 58 2.31 -19.36 3.83
C GLN A 58 3.44 -19.58 4.86
N GLY A 59 3.12 -19.98 6.08
CA GLY A 59 4.12 -20.19 7.14
C GLY A 59 4.76 -18.88 7.62
N LEU A 60 4.05 -17.75 7.56
CA LEU A 60 4.51 -16.43 8.00
C LEU A 60 3.76 -15.97 9.25
N ASP A 61 4.51 -15.59 10.27
CA ASP A 61 4.01 -14.94 11.49
C ASP A 61 4.27 -13.44 11.38
N VAL A 62 3.23 -12.68 10.96
CA VAL A 62 3.35 -11.26 10.61
C VAL A 62 3.01 -10.37 11.79
N GLU A 63 3.88 -9.40 12.08
CA GLU A 63 3.64 -8.29 13.00
C GLU A 63 3.63 -6.96 12.23
N PHE A 64 2.64 -6.08 12.51
CA PHE A 64 2.55 -4.77 11.88
C PHE A 64 3.33 -3.70 12.65
N LYS A 65 4.13 -2.91 11.91
CA LYS A 65 4.69 -1.64 12.39
C LYS A 65 4.07 -0.48 11.62
N PHE A 66 3.35 0.41 12.32
CA PHE A 66 2.61 1.50 11.68
C PHE A 66 3.44 2.78 11.60
N PHE A 67 3.37 3.43 10.43
CA PHE A 67 4.07 4.67 10.11
C PHE A 67 3.08 5.80 9.79
N GLN A 68 3.56 7.05 9.85
CA GLN A 68 2.78 8.27 9.60
C GLN A 68 3.10 8.91 8.23
N ALA A 69 4.11 8.39 7.53
CA ALA A 69 4.55 8.81 6.20
C ALA A 69 5.38 7.70 5.55
N ALA A 70 5.57 7.77 4.22
CA ALA A 70 6.29 6.78 3.42
C ALA A 70 7.78 6.70 3.75
N GLN A 71 8.46 7.84 3.87
CA GLN A 71 9.91 7.90 4.03
C GLN A 71 10.43 7.21 5.29
N PRO A 72 9.85 7.38 6.50
CA PRO A 72 10.29 6.65 7.69
C PRO A 72 10.20 5.13 7.55
N MET A 73 9.24 4.61 6.77
CA MET A 73 9.11 3.18 6.50
C MET A 73 10.27 2.67 5.65
N ALA A 74 10.66 3.40 4.60
CA ALA A 74 11.81 3.03 3.78
C ALA A 74 13.11 3.01 4.59
N VAL A 75 13.28 3.94 5.53
CA VAL A 75 14.42 3.95 6.46
C VAL A 75 14.38 2.72 7.39
N ALA A 76 13.21 2.35 7.92
CA ALA A 76 13.06 1.19 8.79
C ALA A 76 13.37 -0.15 8.09
N ILE A 77 13.06 -0.26 6.77
CA ILE A 77 13.49 -1.40 5.96
C ILE A 77 15.01 -1.41 5.78
N ALA A 78 15.59 -0.25 5.48
CA ALA A 78 17.03 -0.12 5.29
C ALA A 78 17.84 -0.43 6.56
N SER A 79 17.30 -0.15 7.76
CA SER A 79 17.91 -0.49 9.06
C SER A 79 17.67 -1.95 9.49
N GLY A 80 16.76 -2.67 8.84
CA GLY A 80 16.37 -4.02 9.24
C GLY A 80 15.33 -4.08 10.35
N ASP A 81 14.72 -2.95 10.72
CA ASP A 81 13.64 -2.89 11.72
C ASP A 81 12.29 -3.37 11.16
N VAL A 82 12.18 -3.47 9.84
CA VAL A 82 11.01 -3.93 9.09
C VAL A 82 11.47 -4.76 7.91
N ASP A 83 10.82 -5.88 7.65
CA ASP A 83 11.18 -6.81 6.57
C ASP A 83 10.52 -6.43 5.25
N PHE A 84 9.22 -6.11 5.27
CA PHE A 84 8.45 -5.69 4.11
C PHE A 84 7.72 -4.38 4.37
N GLY A 85 7.56 -3.57 3.35
CA GLY A 85 6.80 -2.33 3.42
C GLY A 85 5.86 -2.17 2.24
N VAL A 86 4.72 -1.52 2.49
CA VAL A 86 3.77 -1.12 1.45
C VAL A 86 3.60 0.38 1.53
N THR A 87 4.11 1.12 0.54
CA THR A 87 3.89 2.56 0.44
C THR A 87 4.32 3.11 -0.93
N ALA A 88 4.20 4.44 -1.11
CA ALA A 88 4.61 5.11 -2.33
C ALA A 88 6.14 5.13 -2.51
N ILE A 89 6.58 5.16 -3.75
CA ILE A 89 7.96 5.49 -4.12
C ILE A 89 8.24 6.94 -3.68
N THR A 90 9.38 7.16 -3.05
CA THR A 90 9.84 8.49 -2.61
C THR A 90 11.29 8.70 -3.03
N GLY A 91 11.72 9.95 -3.12
CA GLY A 91 13.12 10.26 -3.39
C GLY A 91 14.09 9.61 -2.41
N GLY A 92 13.68 9.49 -1.14
CA GLY A 92 14.49 8.80 -0.14
C GLY A 92 14.53 7.28 -0.32
N LEU A 93 13.42 6.62 -0.72
CA LEU A 93 13.44 5.20 -1.10
C LEU A 93 14.34 4.98 -2.30
N ILE A 94 14.26 5.85 -3.32
CA ILE A 94 15.13 5.81 -4.50
C ILE A 94 16.61 5.95 -4.10
N GLY A 95 16.93 6.89 -3.20
CA GLY A 95 18.29 7.06 -2.70
C GLY A 95 18.82 5.85 -1.93
N LEU A 96 17.95 5.12 -1.21
CA LEU A 96 18.32 3.86 -0.57
C LEU A 96 18.49 2.72 -1.58
N ALA A 97 17.67 2.69 -2.63
CA ALA A 97 17.81 1.73 -3.73
C ALA A 97 19.10 1.97 -4.53
N ASP A 98 19.50 3.22 -4.78
CA ASP A 98 20.76 3.54 -5.44
C ASP A 98 21.99 3.05 -4.65
N LYS A 99 21.88 3.07 -3.32
CA LYS A 99 22.90 2.49 -2.41
C LYS A 99 22.82 0.95 -2.30
N GLY A 100 21.91 0.31 -3.04
CA GLY A 100 21.72 -1.13 -3.02
C GLY A 100 21.10 -1.68 -1.73
N VAL A 101 20.33 -0.87 -0.98
CA VAL A 101 19.81 -1.29 0.33
C VAL A 101 18.37 -1.79 0.25
N VAL A 102 17.54 -1.25 -0.65
CA VAL A 102 16.13 -1.63 -0.80
C VAL A 102 15.78 -1.96 -2.24
N LYS A 103 14.73 -2.75 -2.44
CA LYS A 103 14.16 -3.13 -3.73
C LYS A 103 12.64 -3.05 -3.69
N VAL A 104 12.05 -2.49 -4.73
CA VAL A 104 10.63 -2.67 -5.06
C VAL A 104 10.45 -4.06 -5.67
N ILE A 105 9.50 -4.82 -5.16
CA ILE A 105 9.27 -6.23 -5.51
C ILE A 105 7.85 -6.49 -6.02
N GLY A 106 6.97 -5.47 -6.06
CA GLY A 106 5.61 -5.59 -6.56
C GLY A 106 4.84 -4.28 -6.49
N GLY A 107 3.71 -4.23 -7.19
CA GLY A 107 2.73 -3.16 -7.12
C GLY A 107 1.74 -3.37 -5.97
N ALA A 108 1.12 -2.28 -5.50
CA ALA A 108 0.15 -2.35 -4.42
C ALA A 108 -1.14 -1.60 -4.74
N LEU A 109 -1.06 -0.34 -5.12
CA LEU A 109 -2.21 0.48 -5.48
C LEU A 109 -1.87 1.29 -6.73
N HIS A 110 -2.80 1.38 -7.67
CA HIS A 110 -2.69 2.31 -8.81
C HIS A 110 -3.96 3.12 -9.01
N GLU A 111 -3.84 4.26 -9.69
CA GLU A 111 -4.98 4.99 -10.21
C GLU A 111 -5.58 4.23 -11.39
N GLU A 112 -6.91 4.22 -11.48
CA GLU A 112 -7.62 3.62 -12.58
C GLU A 112 -8.79 4.53 -12.95
N LYS A 113 -8.81 5.00 -14.21
CA LYS A 113 -9.89 5.88 -14.68
C LYS A 113 -11.23 5.14 -14.65
N GLY A 114 -12.24 5.78 -14.05
CA GLY A 114 -13.56 5.19 -13.90
C GLY A 114 -13.81 4.48 -12.58
N ILE A 115 -12.77 4.30 -11.75
CA ILE A 115 -12.86 3.85 -10.36
C ILE A 115 -12.56 5.03 -9.43
N ASP A 116 -12.94 4.89 -8.16
CA ASP A 116 -12.58 5.88 -7.14
C ASP A 116 -11.05 6.00 -7.03
N GLY A 117 -10.57 7.23 -7.09
CA GLY A 117 -9.15 7.56 -7.09
C GLY A 117 -8.82 8.69 -6.11
N GLN A 118 -7.57 9.10 -6.08
CA GLN A 118 -7.15 10.22 -5.25
C GLN A 118 -7.84 11.52 -5.68
N ILE A 119 -8.28 12.28 -4.71
CA ILE A 119 -9.07 13.50 -4.89
C ILE A 119 -8.19 14.72 -4.62
N ILE A 120 -8.25 15.72 -5.49
CA ILE A 120 -7.66 17.03 -5.28
C ILE A 120 -8.67 17.86 -4.48
N ILE A 121 -8.26 18.26 -3.28
CA ILE A 121 -9.09 19.01 -2.34
C ILE A 121 -8.43 20.34 -1.96
N VAL A 122 -9.28 21.32 -1.67
CA VAL A 122 -8.85 22.65 -1.22
C VAL A 122 -9.52 23.03 0.09
N SER A 123 -8.88 23.90 0.85
CA SER A 123 -9.48 24.53 2.02
C SER A 123 -10.73 25.34 1.62
N ASN A 124 -11.69 25.45 2.54
CA ASN A 124 -12.87 26.33 2.29
C ASN A 124 -12.43 27.74 1.95
N LYS A 125 -11.42 28.28 2.67
CA LYS A 125 -10.87 29.62 2.38
C LYS A 125 -10.39 29.75 0.94
N ALA A 126 -9.55 28.82 0.45
CA ALA A 126 -9.05 28.87 -0.91
C ALA A 126 -10.19 28.74 -1.95
N TYR A 127 -11.19 27.89 -1.67
CA TYR A 127 -12.36 27.73 -2.53
C TYR A 127 -13.17 29.02 -2.65
N ASP A 128 -13.43 29.70 -1.52
CA ASP A 128 -14.14 30.97 -1.46
C ASP A 128 -13.35 32.11 -2.13
N GLU A 129 -12.03 32.01 -2.20
CA GLU A 129 -11.13 32.88 -2.95
C GLU A 129 -11.05 32.54 -4.46
N GLY A 130 -11.86 31.59 -4.95
CA GLY A 130 -11.98 31.25 -6.36
C GLY A 130 -11.12 30.04 -6.83
N VAL A 131 -10.49 29.26 -5.93
CA VAL A 131 -9.77 28.04 -6.30
C VAL A 131 -10.77 26.89 -6.44
N THR A 132 -11.49 26.89 -7.54
CA THR A 132 -12.63 25.97 -7.82
C THR A 132 -12.27 24.81 -8.72
N ASP A 133 -11.12 24.86 -9.38
CA ASP A 133 -10.57 23.83 -10.27
C ASP A 133 -9.02 23.82 -10.20
N PRO A 134 -8.34 22.77 -10.69
CA PRO A 134 -6.89 22.64 -10.61
C PRO A 134 -6.09 23.71 -11.34
N SER A 135 -6.63 24.34 -12.40
CA SER A 135 -5.95 25.42 -13.12
C SER A 135 -5.71 26.68 -12.27
N LYS A 136 -6.46 26.82 -11.15
CA LYS A 136 -6.34 27.91 -10.18
C LYS A 136 -5.31 27.67 -9.07
N LEU A 137 -4.54 26.57 -9.15
CA LEU A 137 -3.52 26.23 -8.16
C LEU A 137 -2.22 27.05 -8.32
N LYS A 138 -2.05 27.71 -9.47
CA LYS A 138 -0.90 28.62 -9.67
C LYS A 138 -0.85 29.72 -8.58
N GLY A 139 0.31 29.87 -7.93
CA GLY A 139 0.52 30.81 -6.82
C GLY A 139 0.01 30.33 -5.46
N ARG A 140 -0.70 29.19 -5.40
CA ARG A 140 -1.31 28.64 -4.17
C ARG A 140 -0.35 27.74 -3.41
N THR A 141 -0.66 27.51 -2.14
CA THR A 141 0.10 26.62 -1.26
C THR A 141 -0.43 25.20 -1.39
N PHE A 142 0.44 24.26 -1.80
CA PHE A 142 0.11 22.84 -1.88
C PHE A 142 0.82 22.05 -0.76
N GLY A 143 0.05 21.33 0.06
CA GLY A 143 0.59 20.56 1.17
C GLY A 143 1.17 19.22 0.69
N ILE A 144 2.34 18.86 1.23
CA ILE A 144 2.97 17.55 1.04
C ILE A 144 3.48 17.02 2.38
N THR A 145 3.76 15.72 2.49
CA THR A 145 4.40 15.21 3.70
C THR A 145 5.87 15.61 3.74
N GLN A 146 6.58 15.47 2.62
CA GLN A 146 7.99 15.90 2.49
C GLN A 146 8.37 16.04 1.01
N SER A 147 9.45 16.77 0.74
CA SER A 147 10.04 16.84 -0.59
C SER A 147 10.35 15.43 -1.09
N GLY A 148 9.99 15.16 -2.36
CA GLY A 148 10.13 13.82 -2.94
C GLY A 148 9.12 12.79 -2.41
N SER A 149 7.98 13.20 -1.82
CA SER A 149 6.85 12.32 -1.56
C SER A 149 5.97 12.15 -2.80
N SER A 150 5.08 11.13 -2.80
CA SER A 150 4.07 10.96 -3.85
C SER A 150 3.16 12.19 -4.02
N PHE A 151 2.89 12.91 -2.93
CA PHE A 151 2.13 14.16 -2.99
C PHE A 151 2.87 15.25 -3.76
N HIS A 152 4.22 15.25 -3.70
CA HIS A 152 5.07 16.18 -4.45
C HIS A 152 5.03 15.86 -5.95
N TYR A 153 5.14 14.58 -6.30
CA TYR A 153 4.99 14.10 -7.68
C TYR A 153 3.60 14.44 -8.25
N MET A 154 2.52 14.16 -7.52
CA MET A 154 1.16 14.50 -7.95
C MET A 154 1.00 16.01 -8.17
N ALA A 155 1.52 16.84 -7.27
CA ALA A 155 1.46 18.29 -7.43
C ALA A 155 2.16 18.76 -8.73
N ALA A 156 3.33 18.20 -9.04
CA ALA A 156 4.06 18.50 -10.27
C ALA A 156 3.26 18.11 -11.51
N LYS A 157 2.74 16.88 -11.58
CA LYS A 157 1.96 16.40 -12.73
C LYS A 157 0.67 17.18 -12.95
N ILE A 158 0.01 17.62 -11.88
CA ILE A 158 -1.18 18.50 -11.97
C ILE A 158 -0.75 19.85 -12.54
N ALA A 159 0.33 20.45 -12.06
CA ALA A 159 0.84 21.70 -12.56
C ALA A 159 1.19 21.65 -14.06
N ASP A 160 1.96 20.64 -14.45
CA ASP A 160 2.38 20.43 -15.84
C ASP A 160 1.18 20.30 -16.79
N ALA A 161 0.17 19.52 -16.40
CA ALA A 161 -1.03 19.31 -17.20
C ALA A 161 -1.90 20.59 -17.32
N GLU A 162 -1.88 21.45 -16.31
CA GLU A 162 -2.61 22.73 -16.29
C GLU A 162 -1.79 23.89 -16.89
N GLY A 163 -0.61 23.61 -17.46
CA GLY A 163 0.20 24.57 -18.21
C GLY A 163 1.01 25.55 -17.33
N PHE A 164 1.30 25.17 -16.09
CA PHE A 164 2.23 25.87 -15.22
C PHE A 164 3.24 24.90 -14.58
N THR A 165 4.23 25.37 -13.88
CA THR A 165 5.27 24.52 -13.29
C THR A 165 5.06 24.36 -11.78
N LEU A 166 5.71 23.30 -11.22
CA LEU A 166 5.69 23.08 -9.77
C LEU A 166 6.23 24.31 -9.00
N GLN A 167 7.20 25.05 -9.57
CA GLN A 167 7.78 26.26 -9.00
C GLN A 167 6.79 27.43 -8.94
N ASP A 168 5.74 27.37 -9.76
CA ASP A 168 4.64 28.34 -9.69
C ASP A 168 3.69 28.11 -8.49
N MET A 169 3.82 26.98 -7.78
CA MET A 169 3.13 26.68 -6.53
C MET A 169 4.05 26.84 -5.31
N LYS A 170 3.47 27.07 -4.16
CA LYS A 170 4.19 27.11 -2.88
C LYS A 170 4.07 25.76 -2.19
N VAL A 171 4.94 24.80 -2.55
CA VAL A 171 4.92 23.45 -1.95
C VAL A 171 5.36 23.50 -0.50
N LYS A 172 4.54 23.00 0.43
CA LYS A 172 4.79 23.08 1.87
C LYS A 172 4.90 21.71 2.55
N PRO A 173 6.10 21.28 2.95
CA PRO A 173 6.30 20.03 3.70
C PRO A 173 5.73 20.14 5.12
N MET A 174 4.91 19.14 5.52
CA MET A 174 4.20 19.07 6.80
C MET A 174 4.59 17.85 7.65
N GLN A 175 5.52 17.03 7.19
CA GLN A 175 6.10 15.84 7.81
C GLN A 175 5.15 14.61 7.93
N LYS A 176 3.88 14.81 8.22
CA LYS A 176 2.91 13.70 8.42
C LYS A 176 1.51 14.09 7.92
N VAL A 177 0.75 13.08 7.51
CA VAL A 177 -0.61 13.24 6.95
C VAL A 177 -1.54 14.04 7.88
N GLY A 178 -1.52 13.74 9.18
CA GLY A 178 -2.36 14.46 10.15
C GLY A 178 -2.07 15.97 10.20
N ALA A 179 -0.81 16.38 10.01
CA ALA A 179 -0.45 17.80 9.96
C ALA A 179 -0.95 18.47 8.67
N VAL A 180 -0.89 17.76 7.51
CA VAL A 180 -1.47 18.28 6.25
C VAL A 180 -2.97 18.50 6.41
N ILE A 181 -3.69 17.52 6.99
CA ILE A 181 -5.13 17.62 7.26
C ILE A 181 -5.44 18.84 8.14
N GLY A 182 -4.71 19.01 9.22
CA GLY A 182 -4.89 20.15 10.14
C GLY A 182 -4.66 21.49 9.45
N ALA A 183 -3.59 21.62 8.68
CA ALA A 183 -3.23 22.83 7.96
C ALA A 183 -4.25 23.17 6.85
N LEU A 184 -4.75 22.16 6.14
CA LEU A 184 -5.78 22.35 5.10
C LEU A 184 -7.12 22.81 5.73
N LYS A 185 -7.55 22.17 6.81
CA LYS A 185 -8.78 22.54 7.52
C LYS A 185 -8.75 23.95 8.10
N SER A 186 -7.57 24.41 8.55
CA SER A 186 -7.38 25.75 9.09
C SER A 186 -7.10 26.83 8.03
N GLY A 187 -6.97 26.45 6.74
CA GLY A 187 -6.61 27.36 5.65
C GLY A 187 -5.16 27.84 5.70
N GLN A 188 -4.26 27.15 6.42
CA GLN A 188 -2.81 27.43 6.41
C GLN A 188 -2.14 26.93 5.12
N ILE A 189 -2.75 25.96 4.45
CA ILE A 189 -2.45 25.54 3.08
C ILE A 189 -3.73 25.59 2.26
N ASP A 190 -3.58 25.83 0.96
CA ASP A 190 -4.74 25.98 0.07
C ASP A 190 -5.22 24.64 -0.47
N ALA A 191 -4.32 23.73 -0.87
CA ALA A 191 -4.65 22.51 -1.58
C ALA A 191 -3.83 21.29 -1.12
N TRP A 192 -4.37 20.11 -1.43
CA TRP A 192 -3.74 18.81 -1.26
C TRP A 192 -4.41 17.76 -2.15
N SER A 193 -3.71 16.67 -2.45
CA SER A 193 -4.30 15.46 -3.06
C SER A 193 -4.18 14.29 -2.11
N ILE A 194 -5.27 13.52 -1.92
CA ILE A 194 -5.29 12.41 -0.96
C ILE A 194 -6.30 11.34 -1.38
N GLN A 195 -6.09 10.15 -0.87
CA GLN A 195 -6.95 8.99 -1.06
C GLN A 195 -8.41 9.27 -0.67
N PRO A 196 -9.38 8.65 -1.39
CA PRO A 196 -10.79 9.01 -1.29
C PRO A 196 -11.39 8.79 0.10
N HIS A 197 -10.93 7.78 0.87
CA HIS A 197 -11.44 7.56 2.23
C HIS A 197 -11.21 8.77 3.16
N ILE A 198 -10.08 9.48 3.02
CA ILE A 198 -9.79 10.71 3.79
C ILE A 198 -10.49 11.91 3.15
N ALA A 199 -10.33 12.10 1.83
CA ALA A 199 -10.90 13.24 1.13
C ALA A 199 -12.42 13.31 1.28
N LYS A 200 -13.13 12.21 1.04
CA LYS A 200 -14.60 12.16 1.16
C LYS A 200 -15.07 12.37 2.60
N ALA A 201 -14.35 11.86 3.59
CA ALA A 201 -14.66 12.13 4.99
C ALA A 201 -14.53 13.62 5.34
N LEU A 202 -13.50 14.30 4.85
CA LEU A 202 -13.30 15.74 5.04
C LEU A 202 -14.35 16.58 4.30
N ILE A 203 -14.70 16.17 3.07
CA ILE A 203 -15.76 16.82 2.27
C ILE A 203 -17.12 16.67 2.94
N ALA A 204 -17.47 15.46 3.39
CA ALA A 204 -18.74 15.19 4.09
C ALA A 204 -18.85 15.96 5.40
N ALA A 205 -17.73 16.20 6.08
CA ALA A 205 -17.66 17.06 7.27
C ALA A 205 -17.72 18.57 6.95
N GLY A 206 -17.81 18.98 5.68
CA GLY A 206 -17.78 20.37 5.24
C GLY A 206 -16.45 21.08 5.49
N ALA A 207 -15.37 20.32 5.74
CA ALA A 207 -14.07 20.89 6.14
C ALA A 207 -13.22 21.33 4.93
N VAL A 208 -13.50 20.80 3.75
CA VAL A 208 -12.78 21.06 2.49
C VAL A 208 -13.70 20.93 1.30
N LYS A 209 -13.26 21.38 0.11
CA LYS A 209 -13.96 21.21 -1.16
C LYS A 209 -13.14 20.36 -2.12
N LYS A 210 -13.83 19.55 -2.95
CA LYS A 210 -13.23 18.84 -4.09
C LYS A 210 -13.10 19.80 -5.28
N ILE A 211 -11.97 19.75 -5.99
CA ILE A 211 -11.73 20.51 -7.22
C ILE A 211 -11.32 19.64 -8.41
N GLY A 212 -10.96 18.36 -8.20
CA GLY A 212 -10.57 17.45 -9.29
C GLY A 212 -10.25 16.05 -8.79
N MET A 213 -9.81 15.20 -9.73
CA MET A 213 -9.30 13.86 -9.46
C MET A 213 -7.86 13.76 -9.97
N VAL A 214 -7.01 13.02 -9.27
CA VAL A 214 -5.63 12.79 -9.72
C VAL A 214 -5.58 11.98 -11.00
N ALA A 215 -6.49 11.03 -11.17
CA ALA A 215 -6.61 10.21 -12.39
C ALA A 215 -6.91 11.00 -13.67
N ASP A 216 -7.38 12.25 -13.57
CA ASP A 216 -7.57 13.12 -14.73
C ASP A 216 -6.23 13.62 -15.29
N PHE A 217 -5.17 13.61 -14.48
CA PHE A 217 -3.81 14.09 -14.78
C PHE A 217 -2.80 12.95 -14.92
N ILE A 218 -2.98 11.87 -14.16
CA ILE A 218 -2.10 10.70 -14.12
C ILE A 218 -2.98 9.44 -14.10
N PRO A 219 -3.57 9.02 -15.24
CA PRO A 219 -4.61 7.98 -15.27
C PRO A 219 -4.12 6.60 -14.85
N ASP A 220 -2.85 6.26 -15.09
CA ASP A 220 -2.27 4.94 -14.83
C ASP A 220 -1.13 5.01 -13.80
N TYR A 221 -1.32 5.81 -12.73
CA TYR A 221 -0.30 6.05 -11.74
C TYR A 221 -0.15 4.89 -10.76
N GLN A 222 1.02 4.25 -10.73
CA GLN A 222 1.42 3.30 -9.67
C GLN A 222 1.67 4.07 -8.37
N VAL A 223 0.65 4.19 -7.55
CA VAL A 223 0.66 5.05 -6.34
C VAL A 223 1.51 4.47 -5.25
N THR A 224 1.30 3.18 -4.93
CA THR A 224 2.07 2.48 -3.91
C THR A 224 2.63 1.17 -4.43
N THR A 225 3.74 0.73 -3.84
CA THR A 225 4.47 -0.49 -4.17
C THR A 225 4.73 -1.32 -2.93
N VAL A 226 5.00 -2.60 -3.13
CA VAL A 226 5.57 -3.50 -2.12
C VAL A 226 7.09 -3.46 -2.27
N PHE A 227 7.81 -3.32 -1.17
CA PHE A 227 9.27 -3.27 -1.18
C PHE A 227 9.87 -3.94 0.06
N THR A 228 11.13 -4.34 -0.05
CA THR A 228 11.88 -5.02 1.00
C THR A 228 13.37 -4.62 0.94
N SER A 229 14.19 -5.11 1.86
CA SER A 229 15.64 -4.94 1.76
C SER A 229 16.21 -5.74 0.58
N THR A 230 17.26 -5.23 -0.05
CA THR A 230 17.97 -5.97 -1.12
C THR A 230 18.46 -7.32 -0.60
N LYS A 231 18.87 -7.38 0.67
CA LYS A 231 19.29 -8.64 1.32
C LYS A 231 18.17 -9.68 1.29
N ILE A 232 16.96 -9.33 1.74
CA ILE A 232 15.81 -10.26 1.72
C ILE A 232 15.47 -10.64 0.28
N ALA A 233 15.45 -9.67 -0.65
CA ALA A 233 15.14 -9.93 -2.06
C ALA A 233 16.14 -10.89 -2.73
N THR A 234 17.41 -10.89 -2.32
CA THR A 234 18.46 -11.75 -2.91
C THR A 234 18.65 -13.07 -2.17
N GLU A 235 18.71 -13.04 -0.84
CA GLU A 235 19.07 -14.19 -0.01
C GLU A 235 17.85 -15.04 0.41
N ASN A 236 16.67 -14.43 0.51
CA ASN A 236 15.44 -15.08 0.99
C ASN A 236 14.29 -14.99 -0.04
N ARG A 237 14.59 -15.34 -1.29
CA ARG A 237 13.61 -15.25 -2.40
C ARG A 237 12.31 -16.02 -2.16
N ASP A 238 12.39 -17.16 -1.47
CA ASP A 238 11.22 -17.96 -1.11
C ASP A 238 10.31 -17.20 -0.13
N LEU A 239 10.88 -16.55 0.88
CA LEU A 239 10.14 -15.69 1.80
C LEU A 239 9.39 -14.58 1.06
N VAL A 240 10.04 -13.92 0.08
CA VAL A 240 9.41 -12.89 -0.76
C VAL A 240 8.23 -13.45 -1.53
N LYS A 241 8.38 -14.61 -2.18
CA LYS A 241 7.30 -15.26 -2.95
C LYS A 241 6.11 -15.63 -2.07
N ARG A 242 6.35 -16.22 -0.90
CA ARG A 242 5.30 -16.57 0.07
C ARG A 242 4.57 -15.33 0.58
N PHE A 243 5.31 -14.25 0.87
CA PHE A 243 4.73 -12.97 1.27
C PHE A 243 3.83 -12.40 0.17
N LEU A 244 4.32 -12.30 -1.07
CA LEU A 244 3.54 -11.78 -2.20
C LEU A 244 2.33 -12.64 -2.53
N ALA A 245 2.42 -13.97 -2.41
CA ALA A 245 1.28 -14.87 -2.60
C ALA A 245 0.15 -14.59 -1.59
N ALA A 246 0.48 -14.42 -0.31
CA ALA A 246 -0.49 -14.05 0.72
C ALA A 246 -1.07 -12.64 0.49
N TYR A 247 -0.21 -11.67 0.18
CA TYR A 247 -0.59 -10.30 -0.10
C TYR A 247 -1.57 -10.21 -1.29
N SER A 248 -1.29 -10.93 -2.38
CA SER A 248 -2.13 -10.97 -3.58
C SER A 248 -3.52 -11.54 -3.31
N LYS A 249 -3.65 -12.57 -2.48
CA LYS A 249 -4.97 -13.07 -2.02
C LYS A 249 -5.74 -11.98 -1.26
N GLY A 250 -5.07 -11.25 -0.37
CA GLY A 250 -5.67 -10.13 0.35
C GLY A 250 -6.14 -9.01 -0.57
N ALA A 251 -5.36 -8.69 -1.60
CA ALA A 251 -5.73 -7.69 -2.62
C ALA A 251 -6.94 -8.16 -3.45
N ALA A 252 -6.98 -9.44 -3.85
CA ALA A 252 -8.08 -10.02 -4.60
C ALA A 252 -9.41 -9.95 -3.80
N ASP A 253 -9.38 -10.35 -2.53
CA ASP A 253 -10.56 -10.30 -1.67
C ASP A 253 -11.06 -8.85 -1.46
N PHE A 254 -10.14 -7.92 -1.23
CA PHE A 254 -10.47 -6.51 -1.10
C PHE A 254 -11.14 -5.97 -2.37
N ASN A 255 -10.54 -6.23 -3.54
CA ASN A 255 -11.09 -5.78 -4.82
C ASN A 255 -12.48 -6.38 -5.05
N ALA A 256 -12.65 -7.67 -4.87
CA ALA A 256 -13.95 -8.36 -5.04
C ALA A 256 -15.03 -7.77 -4.13
N ALA A 257 -14.70 -7.45 -2.88
CA ALA A 257 -15.67 -6.93 -1.92
C ALA A 257 -15.99 -5.43 -2.13
N LEU A 258 -14.96 -4.58 -2.27
CA LEU A 258 -15.14 -3.12 -2.18
C LEU A 258 -15.03 -2.37 -3.50
N VAL A 259 -14.32 -2.92 -4.49
CA VAL A 259 -14.14 -2.27 -5.79
C VAL A 259 -15.11 -2.84 -6.82
N ASP A 260 -15.07 -4.15 -7.05
CA ASP A 260 -15.92 -4.85 -8.01
C ASP A 260 -17.32 -5.17 -7.45
N LYS A 261 -17.45 -5.16 -6.10
CA LYS A 261 -18.70 -5.37 -5.35
C LYS A 261 -19.41 -6.68 -5.69
N THR A 262 -18.65 -7.69 -6.10
CA THR A 262 -19.18 -9.00 -6.50
C THR A 262 -19.74 -9.82 -5.34
N GLN A 263 -19.43 -9.43 -4.09
CA GLN A 263 -19.90 -10.08 -2.87
C GLN A 263 -21.15 -9.40 -2.25
N GLY A 264 -21.69 -8.36 -2.89
CA GLY A 264 -22.86 -7.62 -2.43
C GLY A 264 -22.65 -6.89 -1.10
N ALA A 265 -23.74 -6.34 -0.54
CA ALA A 265 -23.72 -5.49 0.63
C ALA A 265 -23.13 -6.20 1.89
N ASP A 266 -23.40 -7.48 2.07
CA ASP A 266 -22.87 -8.25 3.21
C ASP A 266 -21.34 -8.42 3.09
N GLY A 267 -20.83 -8.66 1.88
CA GLY A 267 -19.40 -8.73 1.62
C GLY A 267 -18.71 -7.37 1.83
N GLU A 268 -19.30 -6.28 1.35
CA GLU A 268 -18.81 -4.92 1.61
C GLU A 268 -18.72 -4.63 3.11
N LYS A 269 -19.77 -4.98 3.86
CA LYS A 269 -19.82 -4.79 5.31
C LYS A 269 -18.77 -5.63 6.04
N ALA A 270 -18.67 -6.92 5.73
CA ALA A 270 -17.71 -7.83 6.35
C ALA A 270 -16.26 -7.38 6.07
N MET A 271 -15.96 -6.93 4.86
CA MET A 271 -14.66 -6.38 4.51
C MET A 271 -14.37 -5.08 5.25
N ALA A 272 -15.35 -4.19 5.37
CA ALA A 272 -15.21 -2.96 6.14
C ALA A 272 -14.98 -3.23 7.64
N GLU A 273 -15.64 -4.22 8.24
CA GLU A 273 -15.41 -4.65 9.63
C GLU A 273 -13.98 -5.12 9.86
N LEU A 274 -13.44 -5.89 8.93
CA LEU A 274 -12.06 -6.36 8.97
C LEU A 274 -11.08 -5.19 8.89
N ILE A 275 -11.25 -4.28 7.93
CA ILE A 275 -10.36 -3.13 7.73
C ILE A 275 -10.46 -2.14 8.89
N HIS A 276 -11.64 -1.98 9.49
CA HIS A 276 -11.88 -1.07 10.61
C HIS A 276 -10.97 -1.33 11.82
N LYS A 277 -10.52 -2.55 12.02
CA LYS A 277 -9.55 -2.88 13.08
C LYS A 277 -8.24 -2.09 12.96
N TYR A 278 -7.93 -1.61 11.75
CA TYR A 278 -6.67 -0.92 11.43
C TYR A 278 -6.87 0.53 10.98
N VAL A 279 -7.97 0.80 10.29
CA VAL A 279 -8.29 2.11 9.71
C VAL A 279 -9.50 2.68 10.42
N TYR A 280 -9.34 3.86 11.04
CA TYR A 280 -10.37 4.49 11.88
C TYR A 280 -10.80 3.64 13.10
N ALA A 281 -9.91 2.83 13.64
CA ALA A 281 -10.19 1.95 14.79
C ALA A 281 -10.67 2.69 16.05
N ASP A 282 -10.40 3.98 16.15
CA ASP A 282 -10.82 4.90 17.20
C ASP A 282 -12.22 5.52 16.97
N GLN A 283 -12.86 5.24 15.82
CA GLN A 283 -14.19 5.78 15.47
C GLN A 283 -15.26 4.68 15.55
N PRO A 284 -16.54 5.04 15.79
CA PRO A 284 -17.65 4.08 15.69
C PRO A 284 -17.72 3.46 14.30
N PHE A 285 -17.99 2.16 14.23
CA PHE A 285 -17.99 1.39 12.97
C PHE A 285 -18.95 1.97 11.92
N GLU A 286 -20.17 2.40 12.31
CA GLU A 286 -21.14 2.97 11.37
C GLU A 286 -20.61 4.21 10.64
N LYS A 287 -19.72 4.98 11.26
CA LYS A 287 -19.06 6.13 10.63
C LYS A 287 -17.85 5.70 9.81
N ALA A 288 -17.01 4.85 10.36
CA ALA A 288 -15.79 4.36 9.74
C ALA A 288 -16.09 3.55 8.48
N SER A 289 -17.09 2.65 8.51
CA SER A 289 -17.46 1.78 7.39
C SER A 289 -17.81 2.56 6.13
N LYS A 290 -18.55 3.66 6.25
CA LYS A 290 -18.88 4.54 5.12
C LYS A 290 -17.63 5.10 4.46
N SER A 291 -16.64 5.53 5.26
CA SER A 291 -15.39 6.07 4.73
C SER A 291 -14.54 4.97 4.08
N ILE A 292 -14.50 3.77 4.67
CA ILE A 292 -13.76 2.61 4.15
C ILE A 292 -14.36 2.17 2.81
N ILE A 293 -15.66 1.91 2.74
CA ILE A 293 -16.36 1.42 1.55
C ILE A 293 -16.30 2.46 0.41
N ASN A 294 -16.62 3.72 0.73
CA ASN A 294 -16.60 4.80 -0.26
C ASN A 294 -15.20 5.27 -0.64
N GLY A 295 -14.17 4.74 -0.04
CA GLY A 295 -12.77 5.12 -0.27
C GLY A 295 -11.91 3.99 -0.84
N ALA A 296 -12.54 2.95 -1.36
CA ALA A 296 -11.83 1.83 -1.97
C ALA A 296 -11.30 2.22 -3.35
N MET A 297 -9.98 2.04 -3.54
CA MET A 297 -9.29 2.16 -4.83
C MET A 297 -8.83 0.77 -5.26
N ARG A 298 -8.54 0.59 -6.55
CA ARG A 298 -8.04 -0.68 -7.09
C ARG A 298 -6.67 -1.03 -6.49
N LEU A 299 -6.57 -2.17 -5.81
CA LEU A 299 -5.30 -2.78 -5.46
C LEU A 299 -4.79 -3.61 -6.64
N ASN A 300 -3.47 -3.56 -6.91
CA ASN A 300 -2.90 -4.28 -8.05
C ASN A 300 -3.19 -5.79 -7.95
N PRO A 301 -3.92 -6.38 -8.92
CA PRO A 301 -4.10 -7.82 -8.97
C PRO A 301 -2.74 -8.53 -9.01
N ASP A 302 -2.60 -9.63 -8.24
CA ASP A 302 -1.37 -10.43 -8.17
C ASP A 302 -0.08 -9.62 -7.89
N ALA A 303 -0.24 -8.46 -7.23
CA ALA A 303 0.82 -7.50 -7.00
C ALA A 303 1.58 -7.07 -8.28
N ARG A 304 0.93 -7.15 -9.46
CA ARG A 304 1.52 -6.73 -10.74
C ARG A 304 2.02 -5.29 -10.65
N LEU A 305 3.12 -5.00 -11.31
CA LEU A 305 3.78 -3.71 -11.21
C LEU A 305 3.80 -2.98 -12.55
N ASP A 306 3.26 -1.77 -12.58
CA ASP A 306 3.36 -0.87 -13.74
C ASP A 306 4.76 -0.26 -13.81
N LEU A 307 5.61 -0.84 -14.67
CA LEU A 307 6.97 -0.34 -14.91
C LEU A 307 6.98 0.97 -15.69
N THR A 308 5.95 1.25 -16.49
CA THR A 308 5.86 2.50 -17.25
C THR A 308 5.66 3.67 -16.29
N SER A 309 4.74 3.52 -15.35
CA SER A 309 4.54 4.51 -14.29
C SER A 309 5.77 4.67 -13.38
N VAL A 310 6.42 3.57 -13.00
CA VAL A 310 7.66 3.63 -12.19
C VAL A 310 8.79 4.36 -12.93
N LYS A 311 8.94 4.15 -14.23
CA LYS A 311 9.94 4.85 -15.07
C LYS A 311 9.64 6.35 -15.14
N ASP A 312 8.38 6.75 -15.32
CA ASP A 312 7.99 8.15 -15.36
C ASP A 312 8.26 8.84 -14.01
N GLN A 313 7.90 8.18 -12.89
CA GLN A 313 8.24 8.68 -11.56
C GLN A 313 9.76 8.85 -11.40
N LEU A 314 10.54 7.85 -11.78
CA LEU A 314 12.00 7.89 -11.66
C LEU A 314 12.63 9.03 -12.50
N ALA A 315 12.12 9.25 -13.71
CA ALA A 315 12.55 10.35 -14.57
C ALA A 315 12.23 11.71 -13.92
N TRP A 316 11.02 11.87 -13.38
CA TRP A 316 10.64 13.09 -12.67
C TRP A 316 11.50 13.33 -11.43
N PHE A 317 11.74 12.31 -10.60
CA PHE A 317 12.59 12.44 -9.41
C PHE A 317 14.02 12.90 -9.76
N LYS A 318 14.57 12.43 -10.88
CA LYS A 318 15.87 12.89 -11.39
C LYS A 318 15.81 14.34 -11.85
N ALA A 319 14.82 14.68 -12.67
CA ALA A 319 14.66 16.03 -13.23
C ALA A 319 14.52 17.09 -12.13
N GLU A 320 13.86 16.76 -11.01
CA GLU A 320 13.70 17.64 -9.85
C GLU A 320 14.88 17.56 -8.85
N ASN A 321 15.97 16.87 -9.18
CA ASN A 321 17.11 16.65 -8.27
C ASN A 321 16.72 15.99 -6.92
N LEU A 322 15.66 15.19 -6.92
CA LEU A 322 15.14 14.46 -5.74
C LEU A 322 15.61 13.00 -5.69
N ALA A 323 16.34 12.57 -6.71
CA ALA A 323 16.98 11.27 -6.80
C ALA A 323 18.39 11.40 -7.41
N PRO A 324 19.34 10.51 -7.05
CA PRO A 324 20.66 10.47 -7.68
C PRO A 324 20.56 10.19 -9.18
N GLU A 325 21.40 10.80 -10.00
CA GLU A 325 21.50 10.50 -11.44
C GLU A 325 21.93 9.05 -11.71
N SER A 326 22.69 8.45 -10.79
CA SER A 326 23.20 7.07 -10.86
C SER A 326 22.15 5.99 -10.70
N ILE A 327 20.93 6.33 -10.24
CA ILE A 327 19.87 5.33 -10.07
C ILE A 327 19.36 4.84 -11.43
N THR A 328 19.21 3.55 -11.55
CA THR A 328 18.63 2.89 -12.72
C THR A 328 17.39 2.10 -12.29
N LEU A 329 16.56 1.70 -13.25
CA LEU A 329 15.34 0.95 -12.93
C LEU A 329 15.66 -0.39 -12.27
N ASP A 330 16.70 -1.09 -12.72
CA ASP A 330 17.16 -2.37 -12.17
C ASP A 330 17.74 -2.25 -10.75
N LYS A 331 18.30 -1.09 -10.40
CA LYS A 331 18.65 -0.80 -9.00
C LYS A 331 17.41 -0.63 -8.12
N LEU A 332 16.35 0.01 -8.65
CA LEU A 332 15.14 0.30 -7.90
C LEU A 332 14.21 -0.91 -7.79
N VAL A 333 14.03 -1.68 -8.88
CA VAL A 333 13.02 -2.73 -9.01
C VAL A 333 13.69 -4.09 -9.22
N ASP A 334 13.16 -5.14 -8.59
CA ASP A 334 13.38 -6.53 -8.99
C ASP A 334 12.07 -7.08 -9.61
N PRO A 335 11.94 -7.09 -10.94
CA PRO A 335 10.71 -7.50 -11.63
C PRO A 335 10.50 -9.01 -11.66
N SER A 336 11.45 -9.81 -11.14
CA SER A 336 11.41 -11.28 -11.21
C SER A 336 10.41 -11.93 -10.23
N PHE A 337 9.77 -11.14 -9.36
CA PHE A 337 8.82 -11.63 -8.37
C PHE A 337 7.37 -11.56 -8.81
N VAL A 338 7.03 -10.64 -9.71
CA VAL A 338 5.66 -10.38 -10.17
C VAL A 338 5.63 -10.11 -11.67
N GLU A 339 4.46 -10.28 -12.27
CA GLU A 339 4.24 -9.80 -13.63
C GLU A 339 4.35 -8.26 -13.68
N THR A 340 4.96 -7.75 -14.74
CA THR A 340 5.11 -6.30 -14.99
C THR A 340 4.50 -5.90 -16.32
N TYR A 341 4.04 -4.67 -16.46
CA TYR A 341 3.43 -4.13 -17.67
C TYR A 341 3.78 -2.66 -17.89
#